data_572c627e7855bfe8f1656da8e44ebfe6
#
_entry.id   572c627e7855bfe8f1656da8e44ebfe6
#
_cell.length_a   1.000
_cell.length_b   1.000
_cell.length_c   1.000
_cell.angle_alpha   90.00
_cell.angle_beta   90.00
_cell.angle_gamma   90.00
#
_symmetry.space_group_name_H-M   'P 1'
#
loop_
_entity.id
_entity.type
_entity.pdbx_description
1 polymer ?
#
loop_
_entity_poly.entity_id
_entity_poly.type
_entity_poly.pdbx_seq_one_letter_code
_entity_poly.pdbx_strand_id
1 'polypeptide(L)'
;MSAATMQDSVDFGSLWSQSSVHALFAEIPRTRAWLEIVAVLAEVQSEFDLIPADSAHAIAACCRSLTVDAALLEEFRAGREASGHSMQGLIRLVQARLEPEDAQWVYTGATVQDVTDTWTMLVLRQVQTGFEEQLVALDRVLAALAARHRDTVMVGRTHGQQGLPITFGYKVAVWLVELRRHRQRLLEVGNRSHTAQLCGGVGSVASLGPRGLELQTRFAQRLGLKAPAISWTNSRDVYAEWGNLLTLLSGTADRIGHEVYNLQRSEIAELREGLVPGTVGSITMPHKRNPEIAEHLGTLARLTRHLAAALNEGLVHDHERDGRAWKTEWHALPEATMMTARALELLLTMLEGLEVDALRMRANAESTGGFVLSEAFMLALAPMLGRDAAHRLLYQLSLDAHAGGQTFAQAVRADATISAHLAAADLDALLDLGRHTGQCAAMVDRVLAGAA
;
A
#
# COMPACT_ATOMS: atom_id res chain seq x y z
N MET A 1 -0.01 -22.92 -21.76
CA MET A 1 -0.57 -21.71 -22.46
C MET A 1 0.42 -20.58 -22.29
N SER A 2 0.66 -19.78 -23.34
CA SER A 2 1.47 -18.56 -23.22
C SER A 2 0.73 -17.55 -22.34
N ALA A 3 1.47 -16.75 -21.56
CA ALA A 3 0.89 -15.68 -20.73
C ALA A 3 0.09 -14.69 -21.62
N ALA A 4 -1.13 -14.42 -21.24
CA ALA A 4 -2.02 -13.48 -21.95
C ALA A 4 -2.15 -12.14 -21.20
N THR A 5 -1.72 -12.08 -19.93
CA THR A 5 -1.69 -10.88 -19.12
C THR A 5 -0.26 -10.47 -18.80
N MET A 6 -0.04 -9.20 -18.55
CA MET A 6 1.30 -8.70 -18.17
C MET A 6 1.76 -9.25 -16.81
N GLN A 7 0.84 -9.53 -15.88
CA GLN A 7 1.17 -10.10 -14.57
C GLN A 7 1.76 -11.51 -14.66
N ASP A 8 1.25 -12.33 -15.60
CA ASP A 8 1.71 -13.71 -15.80
C ASP A 8 2.85 -13.81 -16.83
N SER A 9 3.30 -12.67 -17.37
CA SER A 9 4.38 -12.62 -18.35
C SER A 9 5.72 -13.02 -17.71
N VAL A 10 6.48 -13.87 -18.36
CA VAL A 10 7.85 -14.22 -17.96
C VAL A 10 8.75 -12.98 -18.02
N ASP A 11 8.55 -12.11 -19.03
CA ASP A 11 9.38 -10.92 -19.25
C ASP A 11 8.95 -9.73 -18.39
N PHE A 12 7.64 -9.50 -18.23
CA PHE A 12 7.08 -8.28 -17.63
C PHE A 12 6.39 -8.49 -16.29
N GLY A 13 6.18 -9.73 -15.84
CA GLY A 13 5.42 -10.03 -14.62
C GLY A 13 5.98 -9.36 -13.36
N SER A 14 7.32 -9.25 -13.28
CA SER A 14 8.00 -8.58 -12.17
C SER A 14 7.72 -7.08 -12.06
N LEU A 15 7.20 -6.44 -13.11
CA LEU A 15 6.74 -5.05 -13.03
C LEU A 15 5.46 -4.91 -12.22
N TRP A 16 4.58 -5.92 -12.25
CA TRP A 16 3.23 -5.86 -11.72
C TRP A 16 3.03 -6.53 -10.38
N SER A 17 3.94 -7.43 -10.01
CA SER A 17 3.84 -8.19 -8.77
C SER A 17 5.19 -8.42 -8.12
N GLN A 18 5.19 -8.46 -6.79
CA GLN A 18 6.32 -8.97 -6.01
C GLN A 18 6.25 -10.50 -6.01
N SER A 19 7.37 -11.18 -6.32
CA SER A 19 7.42 -12.64 -6.51
C SER A 19 6.90 -13.42 -5.31
N SER A 20 7.20 -12.98 -4.08
CA SER A 20 6.75 -13.65 -2.85
C SER A 20 5.23 -13.58 -2.67
N VAL A 21 4.59 -12.46 -2.98
CA VAL A 21 3.14 -12.30 -2.89
C VAL A 21 2.44 -12.99 -4.06
N HIS A 22 3.00 -12.92 -5.27
CA HIS A 22 2.49 -13.67 -6.43
C HIS A 22 2.44 -15.18 -6.13
N ALA A 23 3.50 -15.72 -5.50
CA ALA A 23 3.55 -17.13 -5.13
C ALA A 23 2.42 -17.56 -4.21
N LEU A 24 1.90 -16.68 -3.33
CA LEU A 24 0.79 -17.02 -2.42
C LEU A 24 -0.54 -17.26 -3.15
N PHE A 25 -0.75 -16.57 -4.27
CA PHE A 25 -1.97 -16.69 -5.08
C PHE A 25 -1.84 -17.69 -6.24
N ALA A 26 -0.64 -18.24 -6.50
CA ALA A 26 -0.40 -19.17 -7.60
C ALA A 26 -1.18 -20.49 -7.41
N GLU A 27 -1.46 -21.19 -8.52
CA GLU A 27 -2.35 -22.35 -8.53
C GLU A 27 -1.84 -23.51 -7.68
N ILE A 28 -0.54 -23.80 -7.70
CA ILE A 28 0.04 -24.90 -6.91
C ILE A 28 -0.09 -24.65 -5.41
N PRO A 29 0.39 -23.51 -4.84
CA PRO A 29 0.22 -23.21 -3.42
C PRO A 29 -1.26 -23.13 -2.99
N ARG A 30 -2.13 -22.54 -3.83
CA ARG A 30 -3.57 -22.47 -3.58
C ARG A 30 -4.20 -23.86 -3.46
N THR A 31 -3.94 -24.73 -4.43
CA THR A 31 -4.48 -26.11 -4.43
C THR A 31 -3.98 -26.90 -3.23
N ARG A 32 -2.71 -26.76 -2.88
CA ARG A 32 -2.13 -27.38 -1.67
C ARG A 32 -2.80 -26.89 -0.41
N ALA A 33 -3.05 -25.57 -0.29
CA ALA A 33 -3.74 -25.01 0.86
C ALA A 33 -5.20 -25.47 0.95
N TRP A 34 -5.91 -25.61 -0.17
CA TRP A 34 -7.26 -26.16 -0.20
C TRP A 34 -7.31 -27.61 0.24
N LEU A 35 -6.35 -28.44 -0.19
CA LEU A 35 -6.19 -29.83 0.28
C LEU A 35 -5.92 -29.88 1.79
N GLU A 36 -5.08 -29.01 2.33
CA GLU A 36 -4.83 -28.92 3.76
C GLU A 36 -6.08 -28.48 4.55
N ILE A 37 -6.86 -27.53 4.03
CA ILE A 37 -8.13 -27.13 4.63
C ILE A 37 -9.11 -28.30 4.67
N VAL A 38 -9.20 -29.11 3.61
CA VAL A 38 -10.03 -30.31 3.57
C VAL A 38 -9.52 -31.37 4.56
N ALA A 39 -8.22 -31.56 4.66
CA ALA A 39 -7.60 -32.46 5.64
C ALA A 39 -7.94 -32.06 7.08
N VAL A 40 -7.75 -30.78 7.43
CA VAL A 40 -8.07 -30.24 8.76
C VAL A 40 -9.58 -30.34 9.04
N LEU A 41 -10.42 -30.10 8.04
CA LEU A 41 -11.87 -30.26 8.19
C LEU A 41 -12.24 -31.70 8.59
N ALA A 42 -11.70 -32.71 7.89
CA ALA A 42 -11.96 -34.11 8.20
C ALA A 42 -11.47 -34.48 9.61
N GLU A 43 -10.26 -34.10 9.99
CA GLU A 43 -9.71 -34.34 11.33
C GLU A 43 -10.61 -33.73 12.43
N VAL A 44 -11.00 -32.46 12.23
CA VAL A 44 -11.87 -31.77 13.20
C VAL A 44 -13.26 -32.42 13.25
N GLN A 45 -13.82 -32.83 12.13
CA GLN A 45 -15.12 -33.49 12.08
C GLN A 45 -15.13 -34.82 12.90
N SER A 46 -14.02 -35.57 12.88
CA SER A 46 -13.90 -36.79 13.69
C SER A 46 -13.76 -36.49 15.19
N GLU A 47 -13.15 -35.38 15.59
CA GLU A 47 -13.10 -34.95 17.00
C GLU A 47 -14.53 -34.71 17.57
N PHE A 48 -15.53 -34.54 16.70
CA PHE A 48 -16.94 -34.31 17.07
C PHE A 48 -17.88 -35.43 16.65
N ASP A 49 -17.34 -36.62 16.32
CA ASP A 49 -18.09 -37.81 15.91
C ASP A 49 -19.01 -37.57 14.68
N LEU A 50 -18.70 -36.58 13.83
CA LEU A 50 -19.48 -36.29 12.62
C LEU A 50 -19.12 -37.25 11.47
N ILE A 51 -17.86 -37.70 11.41
CA ILE A 51 -17.38 -38.73 10.50
C ILE A 51 -16.52 -39.74 11.28
N PRO A 52 -16.35 -41.00 10.77
CA PRO A 52 -15.51 -41.99 11.41
C PRO A 52 -14.04 -41.52 11.52
N ALA A 53 -13.37 -41.85 12.61
CA ALA A 53 -11.99 -41.43 12.85
C ALA A 53 -11.03 -42.03 11.82
N ASP A 54 -11.22 -43.30 11.41
CA ASP A 54 -10.39 -43.94 10.40
C ASP A 54 -10.54 -43.26 9.02
N SER A 55 -11.79 -42.91 8.66
CA SER A 55 -12.05 -42.14 7.41
C SER A 55 -11.44 -40.76 7.43
N ALA A 56 -11.51 -40.05 8.58
CA ALA A 56 -10.86 -38.76 8.73
C ALA A 56 -9.34 -38.86 8.55
N HIS A 57 -8.71 -39.87 9.13
CA HIS A 57 -7.30 -40.15 8.99
C HIS A 57 -6.92 -40.46 7.52
N ALA A 58 -7.69 -41.32 6.85
CA ALA A 58 -7.49 -41.65 5.44
C ALA A 58 -7.60 -40.42 4.52
N ILE A 59 -8.63 -39.58 4.72
CA ILE A 59 -8.83 -38.32 3.98
C ILE A 59 -7.65 -37.37 4.19
N ALA A 60 -7.25 -37.13 5.44
CA ALA A 60 -6.16 -36.20 5.76
C ALA A 60 -4.82 -36.69 5.19
N ALA A 61 -4.51 -37.99 5.33
CA ALA A 61 -3.32 -38.62 4.77
C ALA A 61 -3.31 -38.50 3.23
N CYS A 62 -4.43 -38.82 2.58
CA CYS A 62 -4.58 -38.65 1.13
C CYS A 62 -4.30 -37.23 0.70
N CYS A 63 -4.98 -36.23 1.28
CA CYS A 63 -4.82 -34.81 0.94
C CYS A 63 -3.36 -34.35 1.06
N ARG A 64 -2.66 -34.77 2.13
CA ARG A 64 -1.27 -34.36 2.40
C ARG A 64 -0.23 -35.09 1.55
N SER A 65 -0.52 -36.32 1.12
CA SER A 65 0.39 -37.12 0.28
C SER A 65 0.41 -36.70 -1.18
N LEU A 66 -0.60 -35.95 -1.63
CA LEU A 66 -0.72 -35.54 -3.02
C LEU A 66 0.40 -34.54 -3.41
N THR A 67 1.16 -34.90 -4.43
CA THR A 67 2.08 -33.95 -5.08
C THR A 67 1.28 -33.06 -6.01
N VAL A 68 1.19 -31.77 -5.66
CA VAL A 68 0.50 -30.78 -6.49
C VAL A 68 1.46 -30.31 -7.57
N ASP A 69 1.31 -30.83 -8.76
CA ASP A 69 2.07 -30.51 -9.97
C ASP A 69 1.14 -30.19 -11.15
N ALA A 70 1.70 -29.98 -12.34
CA ALA A 70 0.93 -29.67 -13.52
C ALA A 70 -0.06 -30.78 -13.94
N ALA A 71 0.29 -32.04 -13.69
CA ALA A 71 -0.56 -33.18 -14.03
C ALA A 71 -1.80 -33.22 -13.12
N LEU A 72 -1.62 -33.01 -11.80
CA LEU A 72 -2.73 -32.95 -10.86
C LEU A 72 -3.61 -31.72 -11.09
N LEU A 73 -3.05 -30.57 -11.45
CA LEU A 73 -3.83 -29.39 -11.82
C LEU A 73 -4.67 -29.62 -13.07
N GLU A 74 -4.15 -30.36 -14.04
CA GLU A 74 -4.90 -30.74 -15.26
C GLU A 74 -6.07 -31.71 -14.93
N GLU A 75 -5.85 -32.69 -14.03
CA GLU A 75 -6.92 -33.57 -13.54
C GLU A 75 -8.00 -32.75 -12.81
N PHE A 76 -7.59 -31.81 -11.96
CA PHE A 76 -8.53 -30.91 -11.29
C PHE A 76 -9.33 -30.06 -12.30
N ARG A 77 -8.65 -29.49 -13.31
CA ARG A 77 -9.27 -28.72 -14.38
C ARG A 77 -10.32 -29.53 -15.14
N ALA A 78 -9.96 -30.73 -15.55
CA ALA A 78 -10.86 -31.63 -16.26
C ALA A 78 -12.11 -31.98 -15.42
N GLY A 79 -11.92 -32.25 -14.12
CA GLY A 79 -13.03 -32.50 -13.18
C GLY A 79 -13.94 -31.29 -13.01
N ARG A 80 -13.37 -30.07 -12.96
CA ARG A 80 -14.13 -28.81 -12.91
C ARG A 80 -14.93 -28.59 -14.19
N GLU A 81 -14.33 -28.80 -15.36
CA GLU A 81 -15.01 -28.63 -16.66
C GLU A 81 -16.15 -29.63 -16.84
N ALA A 82 -15.93 -30.87 -16.47
CA ALA A 82 -16.97 -31.90 -16.55
C ALA A 82 -18.15 -31.67 -15.62
N SER A 83 -17.95 -31.00 -14.48
CA SER A 83 -19.01 -30.74 -13.50
C SER A 83 -19.60 -29.33 -13.56
N GLY A 84 -18.94 -28.40 -14.22
CA GLY A 84 -19.30 -26.97 -14.20
C GLY A 84 -19.12 -26.30 -12.83
N HIS A 85 -18.48 -26.97 -11.86
CA HIS A 85 -18.41 -26.52 -10.47
C HIS A 85 -16.97 -26.38 -9.94
N SER A 86 -16.65 -25.22 -9.34
CA SER A 86 -15.30 -24.82 -8.98
C SER A 86 -14.55 -25.77 -8.03
N MET A 87 -15.22 -26.46 -7.11
CA MET A 87 -14.59 -27.35 -6.13
C MET A 87 -14.77 -28.83 -6.43
N GLN A 88 -15.73 -29.19 -7.30
CA GLN A 88 -16.08 -30.59 -7.53
C GLN A 88 -14.93 -31.40 -8.11
N GLY A 89 -14.08 -30.76 -8.94
CA GLY A 89 -12.86 -31.42 -9.45
C GLY A 89 -11.92 -31.87 -8.34
N LEU A 90 -11.68 -31.02 -7.34
CA LEU A 90 -10.81 -31.33 -6.20
C LEU A 90 -11.41 -32.43 -5.32
N ILE A 91 -12.72 -32.35 -5.03
CA ILE A 91 -13.44 -33.35 -4.24
C ILE A 91 -13.31 -34.74 -4.90
N ARG A 92 -13.63 -34.84 -6.19
CA ARG A 92 -13.55 -36.09 -6.94
C ARG A 92 -12.12 -36.64 -7.03
N LEU A 93 -11.14 -35.76 -7.16
CA LEU A 93 -9.74 -36.12 -7.19
C LEU A 93 -9.30 -36.81 -5.89
N VAL A 94 -9.74 -36.29 -4.74
CA VAL A 94 -9.48 -36.92 -3.43
C VAL A 94 -10.27 -38.21 -3.28
N GLN A 95 -11.56 -38.21 -3.61
CA GLN A 95 -12.45 -39.38 -3.54
C GLN A 95 -11.94 -40.58 -4.37
N ALA A 96 -11.41 -40.33 -5.57
CA ALA A 96 -10.91 -41.36 -6.47
C ALA A 96 -9.65 -42.10 -5.92
N ARG A 97 -9.04 -41.59 -4.86
CA ARG A 97 -7.82 -42.12 -4.22
C ARG A 97 -8.09 -42.78 -2.88
N LEU A 98 -9.36 -42.87 -2.50
CA LEU A 98 -9.81 -43.44 -1.23
C LEU A 98 -10.70 -44.67 -1.51
N GLU A 99 -10.79 -45.57 -0.52
CA GLU A 99 -11.76 -46.62 -0.55
C GLU A 99 -13.20 -46.03 -0.45
N PRO A 100 -14.21 -46.67 -1.02
CA PRO A 100 -15.58 -46.11 -1.08
C PRO A 100 -16.16 -45.72 0.29
N GLU A 101 -15.83 -46.49 1.34
CA GLU A 101 -16.26 -46.25 2.72
C GLU A 101 -15.68 -44.96 3.30
N ASP A 102 -14.49 -44.51 2.86
CA ASP A 102 -13.87 -43.27 3.29
C ASP A 102 -14.23 -42.09 2.33
N ALA A 103 -14.27 -42.35 1.04
CA ALA A 103 -14.54 -41.39 0.00
C ALA A 103 -15.87 -40.63 0.19
N GLN A 104 -16.91 -41.29 0.71
CA GLN A 104 -18.21 -40.70 0.97
C GLN A 104 -18.18 -39.55 1.98
N TRP A 105 -17.16 -39.50 2.85
CA TRP A 105 -17.01 -38.49 3.90
C TRP A 105 -16.22 -37.25 3.48
N VAL A 106 -15.60 -37.27 2.32
CA VAL A 106 -14.80 -36.15 1.81
C VAL A 106 -15.68 -34.90 1.70
N TYR A 107 -15.26 -33.81 2.35
CA TYR A 107 -15.93 -32.51 2.24
C TYR A 107 -17.34 -32.48 2.87
N THR A 108 -17.65 -33.38 3.81
CA THR A 108 -18.97 -33.48 4.46
C THR A 108 -19.39 -32.16 5.08
N GLY A 109 -20.58 -31.68 4.74
CA GLY A 109 -21.22 -30.49 5.33
C GLY A 109 -20.64 -29.14 4.94
N ALA A 110 -19.51 -29.10 4.21
CA ALA A 110 -18.90 -27.86 3.78
C ALA A 110 -19.47 -27.32 2.46
N THR A 111 -19.21 -26.06 2.21
CA THR A 111 -19.48 -25.39 0.92
C THR A 111 -18.19 -24.79 0.33
N VAL A 112 -18.21 -24.46 -0.96
CA VAL A 112 -17.02 -23.91 -1.65
C VAL A 112 -16.46 -22.70 -0.92
N GLN A 113 -17.32 -21.83 -0.48
CA GLN A 113 -16.96 -20.60 0.20
C GLN A 113 -16.26 -20.83 1.55
N ASP A 114 -16.59 -21.94 2.26
CA ASP A 114 -15.89 -22.31 3.48
C ASP A 114 -14.39 -22.54 3.24
N VAL A 115 -14.04 -23.16 2.12
CA VAL A 115 -12.63 -23.41 1.76
C VAL A 115 -11.98 -22.18 1.15
N THR A 116 -12.65 -21.52 0.20
CA THR A 116 -12.05 -20.41 -0.54
C THR A 116 -11.88 -19.17 0.32
N ASP A 117 -12.87 -18.81 1.15
CA ASP A 117 -12.75 -17.65 2.05
C ASP A 117 -11.73 -17.91 3.17
N THR A 118 -11.73 -19.12 3.75
CA THR A 118 -10.72 -19.51 4.74
C THR A 118 -9.31 -19.44 4.16
N TRP A 119 -9.10 -19.96 2.95
CA TRP A 119 -7.83 -19.84 2.23
C TRP A 119 -7.45 -18.38 2.02
N THR A 120 -8.37 -17.54 1.58
CA THR A 120 -8.11 -16.12 1.39
C THR A 120 -7.62 -15.46 2.68
N MET A 121 -8.26 -15.75 3.82
CA MET A 121 -7.82 -15.20 5.10
C MET A 121 -6.44 -15.70 5.53
N LEU A 122 -6.09 -16.95 5.21
CA LEU A 122 -4.73 -17.48 5.43
C LEU A 122 -3.69 -16.75 4.57
N VAL A 123 -4.00 -16.48 3.31
CA VAL A 123 -3.13 -15.71 2.41
C VAL A 123 -2.99 -14.27 2.88
N LEU A 124 -4.09 -13.59 3.18
CA LEU A 124 -4.06 -12.19 3.64
C LEU A 124 -3.26 -12.02 4.94
N ARG A 125 -3.28 -13.01 5.84
CA ARG A 125 -2.42 -13.01 7.03
C ARG A 125 -0.93 -13.05 6.67
N GLN A 126 -0.53 -13.84 5.68
CA GLN A 126 0.86 -13.88 5.22
C GLN A 126 1.24 -12.58 4.49
N VAL A 127 0.36 -12.06 3.66
CA VAL A 127 0.55 -10.75 3.00
C VAL A 127 0.71 -9.64 4.03
N GLN A 128 -0.10 -9.63 5.09
CA GLN A 128 0.02 -8.66 6.17
C GLN A 128 1.40 -8.65 6.80
N THR A 129 1.97 -9.84 7.08
CA THR A 129 3.33 -9.95 7.61
C THR A 129 4.36 -9.33 6.66
N GLY A 130 4.29 -9.65 5.37
CA GLY A 130 5.19 -9.08 4.37
C GLY A 130 5.02 -7.55 4.22
N PHE A 131 3.80 -7.05 4.27
CA PHE A 131 3.55 -5.60 4.25
C PHE A 131 4.07 -4.90 5.50
N GLU A 132 3.93 -5.51 6.67
CA GLU A 132 4.48 -4.95 7.91
C GLU A 132 6.02 -4.86 7.84
N GLU A 133 6.70 -5.88 7.33
CA GLU A 133 8.15 -5.87 7.12
C GLU A 133 8.57 -4.74 6.18
N GLN A 134 7.87 -4.57 5.05
CA GLN A 134 8.12 -3.49 4.10
C GLN A 134 7.88 -2.10 4.72
N LEU A 135 6.80 -1.92 5.47
CA LEU A 135 6.49 -0.65 6.14
C LEU A 135 7.52 -0.32 7.24
N VAL A 136 8.05 -1.31 7.95
CA VAL A 136 9.15 -1.13 8.91
C VAL A 136 10.45 -0.72 8.19
N ALA A 137 10.75 -1.31 7.04
CA ALA A 137 11.91 -0.92 6.24
C ALA A 137 11.78 0.52 5.73
N LEU A 138 10.62 0.88 5.20
CA LEU A 138 10.29 2.24 4.76
C LEU A 138 10.38 3.26 5.91
N ASP A 139 9.89 2.92 7.12
CA ASP A 139 10.03 3.78 8.32
C ASP A 139 11.49 4.10 8.60
N ARG A 140 12.37 3.10 8.57
CA ARG A 140 13.81 3.28 8.81
C ARG A 140 14.47 4.20 7.77
N VAL A 141 14.17 3.99 6.50
CA VAL A 141 14.74 4.79 5.40
C VAL A 141 14.27 6.24 5.50
N LEU A 142 12.96 6.45 5.69
CA LEU A 142 12.40 7.79 5.82
C LEU A 142 12.88 8.51 7.09
N ALA A 143 12.99 7.81 8.21
CA ALA A 143 13.53 8.40 9.44
C ALA A 143 14.97 8.85 9.25
N ALA A 144 15.81 8.02 8.62
CA ALA A 144 17.20 8.39 8.31
C ALA A 144 17.29 9.57 7.33
N LEU A 145 16.44 9.60 6.31
CA LEU A 145 16.38 10.68 5.34
C LEU A 145 15.90 12.00 5.98
N ALA A 146 14.86 11.94 6.81
CA ALA A 146 14.36 13.10 7.55
C ALA A 146 15.41 13.67 8.50
N ALA A 147 16.13 12.83 9.23
CA ALA A 147 17.20 13.23 10.12
C ALA A 147 18.37 13.88 9.36
N ARG A 148 18.82 13.25 8.26
CA ARG A 148 19.92 13.77 7.43
C ARG A 148 19.63 15.15 6.85
N HIS A 149 18.39 15.39 6.45
CA HIS A 149 17.96 16.61 5.79
C HIS A 149 17.13 17.53 6.68
N ARG A 150 17.25 17.35 7.99
CA ARG A 150 16.53 18.11 9.02
C ARG A 150 16.58 19.63 8.78
N ASP A 151 17.76 20.13 8.41
CA ASP A 151 18.06 21.54 8.23
C ASP A 151 18.34 21.91 6.76
N THR A 152 18.13 20.99 5.80
CA THR A 152 18.33 21.26 4.35
C THR A 152 17.22 22.17 3.85
N VAL A 153 17.55 23.43 3.60
CA VAL A 153 16.60 24.46 3.15
C VAL A 153 16.16 24.21 1.71
N MET A 154 14.85 24.24 1.52
CA MET A 154 14.19 24.25 0.20
C MET A 154 12.99 25.19 0.22
N VAL A 155 12.42 25.49 -0.94
CA VAL A 155 11.15 26.21 -1.01
C VAL A 155 9.97 25.24 -0.93
N GLY A 156 9.01 25.53 -0.05
CA GLY A 156 7.70 24.89 -0.05
C GLY A 156 6.86 25.43 -1.22
N ARG A 157 6.15 24.52 -1.90
CA ARG A 157 5.32 24.88 -3.06
C ARG A 157 3.85 24.61 -2.75
N THR A 158 3.02 25.63 -3.02
CA THR A 158 1.56 25.50 -2.96
C THR A 158 0.98 25.93 -4.30
N HIS A 159 -0.03 25.23 -4.81
CA HIS A 159 -0.63 25.51 -6.13
C HIS A 159 0.42 25.55 -7.27
N GLY A 160 1.51 24.77 -7.14
CA GLY A 160 2.60 24.77 -8.11
C GLY A 160 3.52 25.99 -8.03
N GLN A 161 3.28 26.95 -7.12
CA GLN A 161 4.07 28.16 -6.95
C GLN A 161 5.00 28.05 -5.75
N GLN A 162 6.16 28.71 -5.84
CA GLN A 162 7.09 28.84 -4.73
C GLN A 162 6.47 29.74 -3.65
N GLY A 163 6.34 29.19 -2.45
CA GLY A 163 5.76 29.85 -1.27
C GLY A 163 6.84 30.31 -0.29
N LEU A 164 6.93 29.62 0.83
CA LEU A 164 7.83 29.94 1.93
C LEU A 164 8.98 28.93 2.04
N PRO A 165 10.12 29.28 2.67
CA PRO A 165 11.16 28.34 3.01
C PRO A 165 10.65 27.25 3.97
N ILE A 166 11.04 26.01 3.68
CA ILE A 166 10.88 24.83 4.53
C ILE A 166 12.18 24.04 4.55
N THR A 167 12.21 22.88 5.23
CA THR A 167 13.30 21.93 5.09
C THR A 167 12.87 20.66 4.35
N PHE A 168 13.79 20.02 3.63
CA PHE A 168 13.53 18.74 2.98
C PHE A 168 13.21 17.66 4.03
N GLY A 169 13.89 17.68 5.19
CA GLY A 169 13.59 16.77 6.30
C GLY A 169 12.14 16.88 6.78
N TYR A 170 11.59 18.09 6.84
CA TYR A 170 10.18 18.30 7.17
C TYR A 170 9.25 17.64 6.14
N LYS A 171 9.52 17.79 4.84
CA LYS A 171 8.76 17.13 3.76
C LYS A 171 8.78 15.61 3.93
N VAL A 172 9.93 15.02 4.19
CA VAL A 172 10.11 13.58 4.43
C VAL A 172 9.40 13.13 5.71
N ALA A 173 9.45 13.91 6.78
CA ALA A 173 8.75 13.59 8.02
C ALA A 173 7.22 13.51 7.84
N VAL A 174 6.64 14.30 6.94
CA VAL A 174 5.21 14.18 6.59
C VAL A 174 4.93 12.82 5.95
N TRP A 175 5.80 12.31 5.07
CA TRP A 175 5.67 10.98 4.48
C TRP A 175 5.78 9.87 5.52
N LEU A 176 6.74 10.00 6.42
CA LEU A 176 7.00 9.05 7.51
C LEU A 176 5.77 8.88 8.42
N VAL A 177 5.19 9.98 8.88
CA VAL A 177 4.00 9.94 9.76
C VAL A 177 2.80 9.29 9.06
N GLU A 178 2.63 9.51 7.76
CA GLU A 178 1.55 8.88 6.98
C GLU A 178 1.74 7.37 6.89
N LEU A 179 2.96 6.88 6.62
CA LEU A 179 3.25 5.44 6.57
C LEU A 179 3.10 4.77 7.95
N ARG A 180 3.45 5.45 9.04
CA ARG A 180 3.18 4.96 10.41
C ARG A 180 1.69 4.75 10.66
N ARG A 181 0.83 5.68 10.21
CA ARG A 181 -0.63 5.48 10.28
C ARG A 181 -1.10 4.32 9.42
N HIS A 182 -0.48 4.06 8.28
CA HIS A 182 -0.81 2.88 7.45
C HIS A 182 -0.41 1.58 8.11
N ARG A 183 0.73 1.52 8.78
CA ARG A 183 1.12 0.35 9.57
C ARG A 183 0.09 0.04 10.66
N GLN A 184 -0.40 1.06 11.37
CA GLN A 184 -1.47 0.88 12.35
C GLN A 184 -2.75 0.34 11.71
N ARG A 185 -3.21 0.94 10.59
CA ARG A 185 -4.38 0.45 9.85
C ARG A 185 -4.21 -1.01 9.41
N LEU A 186 -3.05 -1.40 8.94
CA LEU A 186 -2.75 -2.77 8.52
C LEU A 186 -2.97 -3.77 9.68
N LEU A 187 -2.47 -3.46 10.87
CA LEU A 187 -2.66 -4.29 12.05
C LEU A 187 -4.13 -4.34 12.49
N GLU A 188 -4.84 -3.23 12.44
CA GLU A 188 -6.25 -3.12 12.80
C GLU A 188 -7.14 -3.91 11.83
N VAL A 189 -6.89 -3.81 10.51
CA VAL A 189 -7.61 -4.59 9.49
C VAL A 189 -7.37 -6.09 9.70
N GLY A 190 -6.14 -6.53 9.91
CA GLY A 190 -5.83 -7.92 10.20
C GLY A 190 -6.54 -8.45 11.46
N ASN A 191 -6.68 -7.59 12.48
CA ASN A 191 -7.42 -7.94 13.68
C ASN A 191 -8.93 -8.20 13.44
N ARG A 192 -9.52 -7.58 12.42
CA ARG A 192 -10.92 -7.79 12.04
C ARG A 192 -11.10 -8.91 11.03
N SER A 193 -10.16 -9.07 10.09
CA SER A 193 -10.33 -9.91 8.91
C SER A 193 -9.92 -11.38 9.09
N HIS A 194 -8.90 -11.71 9.86
CA HIS A 194 -8.34 -13.08 9.89
C HIS A 194 -9.26 -14.09 10.59
N THR A 195 -10.45 -14.30 10.03
CA THR A 195 -11.53 -15.15 10.55
C THR A 195 -11.79 -16.29 9.57
N ALA A 196 -11.86 -17.54 10.06
CA ALA A 196 -12.22 -18.67 9.23
C ALA A 196 -13.68 -18.61 8.77
N GLN A 197 -13.99 -19.30 7.70
CA GLN A 197 -15.35 -19.56 7.24
C GLN A 197 -15.59 -21.06 7.28
N LEU A 198 -16.60 -21.51 8.01
CA LEU A 198 -17.10 -22.88 7.99
C LEU A 198 -18.56 -22.87 8.43
N CYS A 199 -19.46 -22.58 7.53
CA CYS A 199 -20.85 -22.29 7.83
C CYS A 199 -21.85 -23.11 7.00
N GLY A 200 -21.36 -23.85 6.00
CA GLY A 200 -22.18 -24.65 5.11
C GLY A 200 -22.95 -23.84 4.07
N GLY A 201 -23.92 -24.47 3.45
CA GLY A 201 -24.58 -23.98 2.22
C GLY A 201 -25.21 -22.59 2.31
N VAL A 202 -25.85 -22.25 3.44
CA VAL A 202 -26.56 -20.98 3.68
C VAL A 202 -26.11 -20.29 4.97
N GLY A 203 -25.03 -20.73 5.56
CA GLY A 203 -24.47 -20.09 6.75
C GLY A 203 -25.06 -20.54 8.08
N SER A 204 -25.98 -21.50 8.08
CA SER A 204 -26.73 -21.93 9.28
C SER A 204 -26.02 -22.99 10.15
N VAL A 205 -24.88 -23.52 9.69
CA VAL A 205 -24.11 -24.60 10.35
C VAL A 205 -24.91 -25.91 10.49
N ALA A 206 -26.08 -26.01 9.87
CA ALA A 206 -27.00 -27.15 10.04
C ALA A 206 -26.38 -28.49 9.64
N SER A 207 -25.51 -28.51 8.64
CA SER A 207 -24.82 -29.73 8.17
C SER A 207 -23.72 -30.24 9.12
N LEU A 208 -23.32 -29.45 10.12
CA LEU A 208 -22.24 -29.79 11.06
C LEU A 208 -22.78 -30.34 12.40
N GLY A 209 -24.07 -30.59 12.47
CA GLY A 209 -24.73 -31.21 13.66
C GLY A 209 -24.88 -30.27 14.86
N PRO A 210 -25.35 -30.82 16.02
CA PRO A 210 -25.69 -30.01 17.17
C PRO A 210 -24.51 -29.32 17.86
N ARG A 211 -23.30 -29.81 17.64
CA ARG A 211 -22.03 -29.20 18.13
C ARG A 211 -21.30 -28.41 17.02
N GLY A 212 -21.99 -28.01 15.96
CA GLY A 212 -21.39 -27.36 14.81
C GLY A 212 -20.63 -26.06 15.13
N LEU A 213 -21.06 -25.26 16.12
CA LEU A 213 -20.36 -24.06 16.56
C LEU A 213 -19.03 -24.36 17.29
N GLU A 214 -18.99 -25.45 18.06
CA GLU A 214 -17.74 -25.90 18.68
C GLU A 214 -16.77 -26.43 17.63
N LEU A 215 -17.27 -27.21 16.67
CA LEU A 215 -16.52 -27.73 15.54
C LEU A 215 -15.94 -26.56 14.72
N GLN A 216 -16.74 -25.56 14.41
CA GLN A 216 -16.30 -24.34 13.70
C GLN A 216 -15.17 -23.62 14.46
N THR A 217 -15.31 -23.51 15.79
CA THR A 217 -14.27 -22.90 16.63
C THR A 217 -12.97 -23.71 16.59
N ARG A 218 -13.08 -25.04 16.67
CA ARG A 218 -11.92 -25.94 16.61
C ARG A 218 -11.23 -25.90 15.25
N PHE A 219 -11.99 -25.86 14.16
CA PHE A 219 -11.48 -25.71 12.79
C PHE A 219 -10.66 -24.41 12.63
N ALA A 220 -11.22 -23.30 13.09
CA ALA A 220 -10.51 -22.02 13.04
C ALA A 220 -9.19 -22.04 13.83
N GLN A 221 -9.21 -22.62 15.05
CA GLN A 221 -8.02 -22.77 15.89
C GLN A 221 -6.93 -23.61 15.21
N ARG A 222 -7.32 -24.73 14.58
CA ARG A 222 -6.37 -25.62 13.87
C ARG A 222 -5.67 -24.92 12.71
N LEU A 223 -6.33 -23.95 12.07
CA LEU A 223 -5.79 -23.14 10.99
C LEU A 223 -5.12 -21.84 11.48
N GLY A 224 -5.13 -21.58 12.79
CA GLY A 224 -4.58 -20.36 13.36
C GLY A 224 -5.34 -19.10 12.96
N LEU A 225 -6.64 -19.23 12.71
CA LEU A 225 -7.58 -18.14 12.43
C LEU A 225 -8.54 -17.94 13.60
N LYS A 226 -9.25 -16.82 13.61
CA LYS A 226 -10.34 -16.56 14.54
C LYS A 226 -11.58 -17.36 14.14
N ALA A 227 -12.34 -17.82 15.12
CA ALA A 227 -13.65 -18.37 14.88
C ALA A 227 -14.63 -17.22 14.56
N PRO A 228 -15.52 -17.40 13.57
CA PRO A 228 -16.55 -16.41 13.30
C PRO A 228 -17.62 -16.43 14.40
N ALA A 229 -18.13 -15.25 14.77
CA ALA A 229 -19.29 -15.16 15.66
C ALA A 229 -20.60 -15.59 14.97
N ILE A 230 -20.65 -15.41 13.64
CA ILE A 230 -21.76 -15.78 12.76
C ILE A 230 -21.21 -15.97 11.34
N SER A 231 -21.97 -16.61 10.47
CA SER A 231 -21.63 -16.70 9.04
C SER A 231 -21.40 -15.31 8.43
N TRP A 232 -20.34 -15.18 7.64
CA TRP A 232 -20.02 -13.95 6.92
C TRP A 232 -19.95 -14.18 5.38
N THR A 233 -20.65 -15.22 4.89
CA THR A 233 -20.69 -15.57 3.46
C THR A 233 -21.20 -14.45 2.58
N ASN A 234 -22.09 -13.61 3.06
CA ASN A 234 -22.66 -12.45 2.36
C ASN A 234 -22.26 -11.10 2.99
N SER A 235 -21.52 -11.10 4.09
CA SER A 235 -20.98 -9.91 4.73
C SER A 235 -19.55 -9.68 4.23
N ARG A 236 -19.40 -8.91 3.14
CA ARG A 236 -18.12 -8.78 2.40
C ARG A 236 -17.33 -7.51 2.75
N ASP A 237 -17.71 -6.85 3.82
CA ASP A 237 -17.03 -5.65 4.34
C ASP A 237 -15.53 -5.88 4.60
N VAL A 238 -15.14 -7.08 5.00
CA VAL A 238 -13.73 -7.48 5.19
C VAL A 238 -12.92 -7.35 3.90
N TYR A 239 -13.47 -7.76 2.76
CA TYR A 239 -12.81 -7.64 1.46
C TYR A 239 -12.74 -6.19 0.99
N ALA A 240 -13.82 -5.44 1.21
CA ALA A 240 -13.87 -4.01 0.89
C ALA A 240 -12.89 -3.22 1.78
N GLU A 241 -12.82 -3.50 3.08
CA GLU A 241 -11.87 -2.87 4.00
C GLU A 241 -10.42 -3.13 3.57
N TRP A 242 -10.10 -4.38 3.20
CA TRP A 242 -8.79 -4.72 2.67
C TRP A 242 -8.48 -3.96 1.38
N GLY A 243 -9.39 -3.93 0.41
CA GLY A 243 -9.25 -3.17 -0.83
C GLY A 243 -9.03 -1.67 -0.60
N ASN A 244 -9.72 -1.09 0.37
CA ASN A 244 -9.56 0.31 0.75
C ASN A 244 -8.19 0.56 1.42
N LEU A 245 -7.69 -0.37 2.24
CA LEU A 245 -6.34 -0.31 2.78
C LEU A 245 -5.28 -0.35 1.66
N LEU A 246 -5.43 -1.24 0.67
CA LEU A 246 -4.55 -1.30 -0.50
C LEU A 246 -4.54 0.02 -1.28
N THR A 247 -5.70 0.65 -1.42
CA THR A 247 -5.83 1.99 -2.04
C THR A 247 -5.05 3.06 -1.27
N LEU A 248 -5.12 3.05 0.05
CA LEU A 248 -4.38 4.01 0.89
C LEU A 248 -2.87 3.79 0.79
N LEU A 249 -2.41 2.55 0.87
CA LEU A 249 -0.99 2.19 0.76
C LEU A 249 -0.41 2.58 -0.60
N SER A 250 -1.02 2.11 -1.68
CA SER A 250 -0.58 2.40 -3.04
C SER A 250 -0.71 3.88 -3.39
N GLY A 251 -1.76 4.55 -2.88
CA GLY A 251 -1.97 5.98 -3.07
C GLY A 251 -0.90 6.84 -2.40
N THR A 252 -0.42 6.45 -1.21
CA THR A 252 0.71 7.12 -0.56
C THR A 252 2.02 6.88 -1.32
N ALA A 253 2.23 5.67 -1.83
CA ALA A 253 3.39 5.37 -2.68
C ALA A 253 3.40 6.23 -3.96
N ASP A 254 2.24 6.36 -4.64
CA ASP A 254 2.04 7.25 -5.79
C ASP A 254 2.32 8.72 -5.41
N ARG A 255 1.78 9.20 -4.29
CA ARG A 255 1.97 10.59 -3.85
C ARG A 255 3.44 10.93 -3.61
N ILE A 256 4.19 10.02 -2.96
CA ILE A 256 5.63 10.20 -2.73
C ILE A 256 6.38 10.14 -4.07
N GLY A 257 6.07 9.14 -4.91
CA GLY A 257 6.64 9.01 -6.25
C GLY A 257 6.37 10.24 -7.11
N HIS A 258 5.15 10.75 -7.10
CA HIS A 258 4.77 11.95 -7.86
C HIS A 258 5.50 13.20 -7.38
N GLU A 259 5.78 13.34 -6.09
CA GLU A 259 6.62 14.43 -5.57
C GLU A 259 8.08 14.29 -6.05
N VAL A 260 8.64 13.07 -6.00
CA VAL A 260 9.98 12.81 -6.58
C VAL A 260 10.00 13.12 -8.08
N TYR A 261 9.00 12.67 -8.84
CA TYR A 261 8.82 12.99 -10.25
C TYR A 261 8.85 14.51 -10.50
N ASN A 262 8.08 15.28 -9.73
CA ASN A 262 8.02 16.73 -9.88
C ASN A 262 9.35 17.41 -9.54
N LEU A 263 10.02 16.96 -8.48
CA LEU A 263 11.30 17.54 -8.05
C LEU A 263 12.50 17.09 -8.92
N GLN A 264 12.33 16.02 -9.72
CA GLN A 264 13.32 15.55 -10.70
C GLN A 264 13.23 16.27 -12.04
N ARG A 265 12.17 17.03 -12.32
CA ARG A 265 12.04 17.80 -13.58
C ARG A 265 13.29 18.61 -13.84
N SER A 266 13.71 18.71 -15.11
CA SER A 266 14.98 19.33 -15.51
C SER A 266 15.16 20.76 -15.01
N GLU A 267 14.06 21.53 -14.98
CA GLU A 267 14.03 22.92 -14.51
C GLU A 267 14.08 23.04 -12.99
N ILE A 268 13.66 22.02 -12.24
CA ILE A 268 13.68 21.97 -10.77
C ILE A 268 14.95 21.28 -10.29
N ALA A 269 15.16 20.03 -10.65
CA ALA A 269 16.34 19.21 -10.43
C ALA A 269 16.82 19.12 -8.95
N GLU A 270 15.88 19.09 -8.01
CA GLU A 270 16.15 19.02 -6.57
C GLU A 270 16.34 17.59 -6.05
N LEU A 271 15.70 16.63 -6.72
CA LEU A 271 15.79 15.18 -6.45
C LEU A 271 16.09 14.41 -7.73
N ARG A 272 16.58 13.18 -7.59
CA ARG A 272 16.67 12.20 -8.68
C ARG A 272 16.50 10.80 -8.12
N GLU A 273 15.82 9.93 -8.86
CA GLU A 273 15.86 8.50 -8.60
C GLU A 273 17.29 7.98 -8.76
N GLY A 274 17.73 7.14 -7.83
CA GLY A 274 19.01 6.45 -7.90
C GLY A 274 19.10 5.59 -9.15
N LEU A 275 20.29 5.46 -9.71
CA LEU A 275 20.55 4.49 -10.77
C LEU A 275 20.67 3.10 -10.17
N VAL A 276 19.79 2.19 -10.56
CA VAL A 276 19.97 0.78 -10.29
C VAL A 276 21.09 0.27 -11.24
N PRO A 277 22.13 -0.41 -10.73
CA PRO A 277 23.21 -0.91 -11.57
C PRO A 277 22.66 -1.78 -12.72
N GLY A 278 23.09 -1.47 -13.95
CA GLY A 278 22.66 -2.18 -15.15
C GLY A 278 21.39 -1.62 -15.81
N THR A 279 20.73 -0.62 -15.22
CA THR A 279 19.57 0.03 -15.85
C THR A 279 20.00 1.21 -16.73
N VAL A 280 19.20 1.49 -17.75
CA VAL A 280 19.42 2.58 -18.71
C VAL A 280 18.29 3.58 -18.58
N GLY A 281 18.60 4.83 -18.28
CA GLY A 281 17.59 5.87 -18.12
C GLY A 281 16.87 6.26 -19.43
N SER A 282 17.51 6.07 -20.58
CA SER A 282 16.92 6.24 -21.90
C SER A 282 17.78 5.49 -22.94
N ILE A 283 17.13 4.75 -23.84
CA ILE A 283 17.79 4.01 -24.92
C ILE A 283 18.38 4.95 -25.97
N THR A 284 17.67 6.03 -26.29
CA THR A 284 18.03 6.93 -27.39
C THR A 284 18.79 8.19 -26.96
N MET A 285 18.67 8.59 -25.70
CA MET A 285 19.23 9.84 -25.18
C MET A 285 20.08 9.56 -23.93
N PRO A 286 21.41 9.37 -24.05
CA PRO A 286 22.25 8.93 -22.94
C PRO A 286 22.27 9.85 -21.71
N HIS A 287 21.96 11.14 -21.88
CA HIS A 287 21.89 12.13 -20.79
C HIS A 287 20.55 12.12 -20.04
N LYS A 288 19.52 11.48 -20.60
CA LYS A 288 18.16 11.50 -20.04
C LYS A 288 18.00 10.38 -18.99
N ARG A 289 17.54 10.77 -17.82
CA ARG A 289 17.20 9.85 -16.70
C ARG A 289 15.72 9.98 -16.42
N ASN A 290 14.93 9.04 -16.94
CA ASN A 290 13.51 9.01 -16.68
C ASN A 290 13.24 8.62 -15.23
N PRO A 291 12.20 9.17 -14.59
CA PRO A 291 11.74 8.74 -13.26
C PRO A 291 10.84 7.49 -13.38
N GLU A 292 11.44 6.38 -13.82
CA GLU A 292 10.72 5.12 -14.16
C GLU A 292 9.95 4.54 -12.96
N ILE A 293 10.55 4.60 -11.76
CA ILE A 293 9.89 4.07 -10.56
C ILE A 293 8.71 4.96 -10.18
N ALA A 294 8.88 6.27 -10.17
CA ALA A 294 7.82 7.21 -9.83
C ALA A 294 6.62 7.12 -10.79
N GLU A 295 6.88 6.98 -12.09
CA GLU A 295 5.83 6.77 -13.10
C GLU A 295 5.09 5.46 -12.88
N HIS A 296 5.83 4.40 -12.54
CA HIS A 296 5.25 3.08 -12.33
C HIS A 296 4.43 3.00 -11.05
N LEU A 297 4.86 3.65 -9.95
CA LEU A 297 4.06 3.81 -8.73
C LEU A 297 2.69 4.42 -9.02
N GLY A 298 2.65 5.46 -9.86
CA GLY A 298 1.40 6.06 -10.32
C GLY A 298 0.51 5.10 -11.10
N THR A 299 1.09 4.23 -11.92
CA THR A 299 0.35 3.22 -12.68
C THR A 299 -0.26 2.16 -11.76
N LEU A 300 0.54 1.58 -10.87
CA LEU A 300 0.08 0.55 -9.92
C LEU A 300 -1.04 1.08 -9.01
N ALA A 301 -0.89 2.30 -8.49
CA ALA A 301 -1.89 2.91 -7.63
C ALA A 301 -3.23 3.19 -8.35
N ARG A 302 -3.19 3.60 -9.61
CA ARG A 302 -4.42 3.80 -10.42
C ARG A 302 -5.16 2.50 -10.61
N LEU A 303 -4.47 1.42 -10.97
CA LEU A 303 -5.08 0.10 -11.18
C LEU A 303 -5.62 -0.46 -9.85
N THR A 304 -4.86 -0.35 -8.76
CA THR A 304 -5.32 -0.77 -7.42
C THR A 304 -6.62 -0.08 -7.01
N ARG A 305 -6.79 1.22 -7.28
CA ARG A 305 -8.03 1.94 -6.98
C ARG A 305 -9.24 1.40 -7.77
N HIS A 306 -9.06 1.02 -9.03
CA HIS A 306 -10.13 0.42 -9.82
C HIS A 306 -10.51 -0.98 -9.32
N LEU A 307 -9.53 -1.79 -8.95
CA LEU A 307 -9.78 -3.12 -8.38
C LEU A 307 -10.45 -3.02 -6.99
N ALA A 308 -10.05 -2.07 -6.16
CA ALA A 308 -10.69 -1.81 -4.88
C ALA A 308 -12.15 -1.34 -5.05
N ALA A 309 -12.46 -0.56 -6.08
CA ALA A 309 -13.85 -0.20 -6.41
C ALA A 309 -14.68 -1.45 -6.73
N ALA A 310 -14.12 -2.42 -7.46
CA ALA A 310 -14.80 -3.69 -7.72
C ALA A 310 -15.05 -4.51 -6.45
N LEU A 311 -14.14 -4.46 -5.46
CA LEU A 311 -14.36 -5.08 -4.14
C LEU A 311 -15.46 -4.35 -3.35
N ASN A 312 -15.55 -3.04 -3.45
CA ASN A 312 -16.61 -2.26 -2.79
C ASN A 312 -18.01 -2.55 -3.39
N GLU A 313 -18.11 -2.85 -4.70
CA GLU A 313 -19.37 -3.32 -5.30
C GLU A 313 -19.84 -4.64 -4.67
N GLY A 314 -18.92 -5.48 -4.18
CA GLY A 314 -19.21 -6.71 -3.45
C GLY A 314 -19.91 -6.53 -2.09
N LEU A 315 -19.99 -5.30 -1.56
CA LEU A 315 -20.74 -5.01 -0.33
C LEU A 315 -22.25 -5.27 -0.48
N VAL A 316 -22.79 -5.17 -1.68
CA VAL A 316 -24.19 -5.45 -1.95
C VAL A 316 -24.33 -6.89 -2.44
N HIS A 317 -24.72 -7.78 -1.52
CA HIS A 317 -24.95 -9.20 -1.76
C HIS A 317 -26.44 -9.53 -1.78
N ASP A 318 -26.85 -10.36 -2.72
CA ASP A 318 -28.22 -10.90 -2.73
C ASP A 318 -28.29 -12.11 -1.79
N HIS A 319 -29.18 -12.03 -0.80
CA HIS A 319 -29.47 -13.09 0.17
C HIS A 319 -28.19 -13.60 0.89
N GLU A 320 -28.09 -14.89 1.13
CA GLU A 320 -26.98 -15.53 1.84
C GLU A 320 -25.75 -15.81 0.97
N ARG A 321 -25.87 -15.64 -0.37
CA ARG A 321 -24.75 -15.75 -1.33
C ARG A 321 -25.09 -15.16 -2.69
N ASP A 322 -24.25 -14.22 -3.15
CA ASP A 322 -24.27 -13.69 -4.50
C ASP A 322 -23.03 -14.13 -5.29
N GLY A 323 -23.25 -15.01 -6.28
CA GLY A 323 -22.15 -15.53 -7.10
C GLY A 323 -21.50 -14.49 -8.01
N ARG A 324 -22.14 -13.34 -8.29
CA ARG A 324 -21.59 -12.26 -9.12
C ARG A 324 -20.52 -11.50 -8.33
N ALA A 325 -20.90 -10.99 -7.19
CA ALA A 325 -20.02 -10.25 -6.30
C ALA A 325 -18.84 -11.13 -5.82
N TRP A 326 -19.11 -12.35 -5.34
CA TRP A 326 -18.11 -13.30 -4.91
C TRP A 326 -17.07 -13.65 -5.96
N LYS A 327 -17.46 -13.86 -7.23
CA LYS A 327 -16.52 -14.15 -8.32
C LYS A 327 -15.67 -12.93 -8.70
N THR A 328 -16.18 -11.72 -8.52
CA THR A 328 -15.42 -10.48 -8.73
C THR A 328 -14.22 -10.40 -7.76
N GLU A 329 -14.41 -10.85 -6.51
CA GLU A 329 -13.33 -10.88 -5.51
C GLU A 329 -12.17 -11.79 -5.92
N TRP A 330 -12.44 -12.90 -6.62
CA TRP A 330 -11.41 -13.85 -7.07
C TRP A 330 -10.39 -13.23 -8.02
N HIS A 331 -10.80 -12.21 -8.73
CA HIS A 331 -9.95 -11.44 -9.63
C HIS A 331 -9.38 -10.20 -8.93
N ALA A 332 -10.26 -9.37 -8.37
CA ALA A 332 -9.89 -8.05 -7.91
C ALA A 332 -8.94 -8.07 -6.69
N LEU A 333 -9.15 -8.97 -5.72
CA LEU A 333 -8.36 -9.01 -4.49
C LEU A 333 -6.90 -9.44 -4.72
N PRO A 334 -6.62 -10.56 -5.42
CA PRO A 334 -5.24 -10.96 -5.70
C PRO A 334 -4.46 -9.89 -6.46
N GLU A 335 -5.03 -9.35 -7.53
CA GLU A 335 -4.37 -8.36 -8.37
C GLU A 335 -4.08 -7.06 -7.62
N ALA A 336 -5.06 -6.52 -6.91
CA ALA A 336 -4.85 -5.32 -6.08
C ALA A 336 -3.77 -5.53 -5.01
N THR A 337 -3.74 -6.73 -4.40
CA THR A 337 -2.76 -7.09 -3.38
C THR A 337 -1.35 -7.19 -3.96
N MET A 338 -1.20 -7.89 -5.09
CA MET A 338 0.09 -8.05 -5.79
C MET A 338 0.65 -6.70 -6.25
N MET A 339 -0.18 -5.85 -6.85
CA MET A 339 0.21 -4.51 -7.30
C MET A 339 0.63 -3.62 -6.12
N THR A 340 -0.08 -3.69 -4.99
CA THR A 340 0.29 -2.91 -3.80
C THR A 340 1.60 -3.38 -3.19
N ALA A 341 1.83 -4.70 -3.12
CA ALA A 341 3.11 -5.27 -2.68
C ALA A 341 4.28 -4.74 -3.51
N ARG A 342 4.09 -4.73 -4.85
CA ARG A 342 5.08 -4.19 -5.78
C ARG A 342 5.29 -2.69 -5.60
N ALA A 343 4.23 -1.94 -5.37
CA ALA A 343 4.34 -0.50 -5.12
C ALA A 343 5.15 -0.19 -3.85
N LEU A 344 4.96 -0.94 -2.77
CA LEU A 344 5.75 -0.77 -1.54
C LEU A 344 7.23 -1.13 -1.75
N GLU A 345 7.53 -2.21 -2.48
CA GLU A 345 8.88 -2.62 -2.84
C GLU A 345 9.58 -1.57 -3.70
N LEU A 346 8.91 -1.05 -4.72
CA LEU A 346 9.44 0.01 -5.57
C LEU A 346 9.65 1.33 -4.82
N LEU A 347 8.73 1.68 -3.93
CA LEU A 347 8.89 2.87 -3.08
C LEU A 347 10.13 2.75 -2.20
N LEU A 348 10.37 1.58 -1.60
CA LEU A 348 11.57 1.33 -0.79
C LEU A 348 12.83 1.48 -1.66
N THR A 349 12.89 0.83 -2.82
CA THR A 349 14.00 0.93 -3.76
C THR A 349 14.29 2.38 -4.17
N MET A 350 13.24 3.14 -4.49
CA MET A 350 13.38 4.55 -4.88
C MET A 350 13.95 5.39 -3.74
N LEU A 351 13.46 5.22 -2.51
CA LEU A 351 13.88 6.02 -1.36
C LEU A 351 15.29 5.66 -0.87
N GLU A 352 15.69 4.39 -0.95
CA GLU A 352 17.06 3.94 -0.64
C GLU A 352 18.09 4.53 -1.61
N GLY A 353 17.74 4.64 -2.88
CA GLY A 353 18.59 5.19 -3.93
C GLY A 353 18.43 6.70 -4.15
N LEU A 354 17.59 7.40 -3.40
CA LEU A 354 17.23 8.78 -3.68
C LEU A 354 18.43 9.73 -3.59
N GLU A 355 18.75 10.38 -4.68
CA GLU A 355 19.75 11.45 -4.77
C GLU A 355 19.10 12.81 -4.41
N VAL A 356 19.68 13.52 -3.44
CA VAL A 356 19.19 14.82 -2.96
C VAL A 356 20.22 15.90 -3.25
N ASP A 357 19.86 16.88 -4.05
CA ASP A 357 20.70 18.04 -4.35
C ASP A 357 20.34 19.25 -3.46
N ALA A 358 20.93 19.28 -2.27
CA ALA A 358 20.71 20.36 -1.30
C ALA A 358 21.15 21.74 -1.81
N LEU A 359 22.18 21.80 -2.67
CA LEU A 359 22.64 23.04 -3.25
C LEU A 359 21.62 23.57 -4.28
N ARG A 360 21.07 22.68 -5.09
CA ARG A 360 20.01 23.03 -6.05
C ARG A 360 18.72 23.46 -5.34
N MET A 361 18.33 22.79 -4.25
CA MET A 361 17.21 23.20 -3.41
C MET A 361 17.34 24.64 -2.93
N ARG A 362 18.54 24.98 -2.40
CA ARG A 362 18.85 26.32 -1.95
C ARG A 362 18.87 27.31 -3.12
N ALA A 363 19.53 26.99 -4.22
CA ALA A 363 19.57 27.84 -5.41
C ALA A 363 18.17 28.11 -5.98
N ASN A 364 17.28 27.14 -6.01
CA ASN A 364 15.89 27.33 -6.42
C ASN A 364 15.12 28.28 -5.48
N ALA A 365 15.33 28.22 -4.18
CA ALA A 365 14.74 29.16 -3.23
C ALA A 365 15.30 30.57 -3.41
N GLU A 366 16.61 30.72 -3.66
CA GLU A 366 17.31 31.99 -3.92
C GLU A 366 16.91 32.59 -5.26
N SER A 367 16.59 31.77 -6.28
CA SER A 367 16.20 32.23 -7.62
C SER A 367 14.94 33.10 -7.63
N THR A 368 14.16 33.09 -6.56
CA THR A 368 13.02 34.02 -6.38
C THR A 368 13.45 35.46 -6.12
N GLY A 369 14.76 35.75 -6.01
CA GLY A 369 15.25 37.08 -5.67
C GLY A 369 14.82 37.55 -4.27
N GLY A 370 14.40 36.66 -3.39
CA GLY A 370 13.96 36.94 -2.04
C GLY A 370 12.44 37.15 -1.88
N PHE A 371 11.64 37.08 -2.93
CA PHE A 371 10.17 37.27 -2.83
C PHE A 371 9.51 36.26 -1.90
N VAL A 372 10.06 35.06 -1.73
CA VAL A 372 9.59 34.05 -0.76
C VAL A 372 9.70 34.49 0.71
N LEU A 373 10.40 35.60 0.97
CA LEU A 373 10.59 36.18 2.30
C LEU A 373 9.65 37.33 2.61
N SER A 374 8.76 37.71 1.68
CA SER A 374 7.86 38.87 1.84
C SER A 374 6.98 38.78 3.08
N GLU A 375 6.53 37.58 3.46
CA GLU A 375 5.76 37.36 4.71
C GLU A 375 6.61 37.66 5.96
N ALA A 376 7.87 37.26 5.99
CA ALA A 376 8.77 37.55 7.10
C ALA A 376 8.97 39.05 7.32
N PHE A 377 9.14 39.80 6.21
CA PHE A 377 9.20 41.26 6.25
C PHE A 377 7.89 41.90 6.69
N MET A 378 6.75 41.36 6.22
CA MET A 378 5.42 41.81 6.67
C MET A 378 5.26 41.67 8.19
N LEU A 379 5.63 40.52 8.73
CA LEU A 379 5.53 40.26 10.17
C LEU A 379 6.49 41.12 10.99
N ALA A 380 7.69 41.38 10.48
CA ALA A 380 8.67 42.26 11.14
C ALA A 380 8.22 43.73 11.17
N LEU A 381 7.57 44.21 10.10
CA LEU A 381 7.09 45.58 9.99
C LEU A 381 5.71 45.83 10.66
N ALA A 382 4.91 44.80 10.84
CA ALA A 382 3.54 44.91 11.36
C ALA A 382 3.44 45.57 12.76
N PRO A 383 4.35 45.32 13.72
CA PRO A 383 4.33 46.01 15.00
C PRO A 383 4.52 47.53 14.91
N MET A 384 5.21 48.02 13.89
CA MET A 384 5.55 49.43 13.72
C MET A 384 4.58 50.16 12.81
N LEU A 385 4.15 49.53 11.73
CA LEU A 385 3.29 50.15 10.71
C LEU A 385 1.83 49.74 10.81
N GLY A 386 1.53 48.69 11.56
CA GLY A 386 0.26 47.97 11.48
C GLY A 386 0.23 46.98 10.30
N ARG A 387 -0.49 45.87 10.49
CA ARG A 387 -0.52 44.74 9.56
C ARG A 387 -0.92 45.13 8.13
N ASP A 388 -1.99 45.92 7.99
CA ASP A 388 -2.51 46.28 6.68
C ASP A 388 -1.58 47.24 5.92
N ALA A 389 -0.93 48.17 6.63
CA ALA A 389 0.02 49.10 6.03
C ALA A 389 1.30 48.35 5.59
N ALA A 390 1.83 47.46 6.43
CA ALA A 390 2.95 46.61 6.08
C ALA A 390 2.64 45.72 4.85
N HIS A 391 1.45 45.12 4.80
CA HIS A 391 1.04 44.34 3.64
C HIS A 391 0.97 45.17 2.36
N ARG A 392 0.30 46.35 2.39
CA ARG A 392 0.21 47.24 1.23
C ARG A 392 1.59 47.72 0.75
N LEU A 393 2.48 48.08 1.68
CA LEU A 393 3.84 48.49 1.35
C LEU A 393 4.58 47.39 0.60
N LEU A 394 4.63 46.17 1.16
CA LEU A 394 5.35 45.06 0.56
C LEU A 394 4.71 44.54 -0.74
N TYR A 395 3.38 44.61 -0.83
CA TYR A 395 2.67 44.29 -2.08
C TYR A 395 3.06 45.23 -3.22
N GLN A 396 3.00 46.57 -2.96
CA GLN A 396 3.37 47.56 -3.95
C GLN A 396 4.86 47.44 -4.32
N LEU A 397 5.74 47.33 -3.32
CA LEU A 397 7.16 47.15 -3.50
C LEU A 397 7.49 45.91 -4.35
N SER A 398 6.77 44.82 -4.13
CA SER A 398 6.93 43.58 -4.91
C SER A 398 6.52 43.75 -6.36
N LEU A 399 5.43 44.48 -6.64
CA LEU A 399 5.00 44.80 -8.02
C LEU A 399 6.02 45.67 -8.71
N ASP A 400 6.50 46.74 -8.06
CA ASP A 400 7.45 47.70 -8.63
C ASP A 400 8.81 47.04 -8.88
N ALA A 401 9.27 46.21 -7.94
CA ALA A 401 10.51 45.46 -8.08
C ALA A 401 10.44 44.49 -9.28
N HIS A 402 9.33 43.77 -9.40
CA HIS A 402 9.14 42.86 -10.53
C HIS A 402 9.10 43.59 -11.86
N ALA A 403 8.38 44.71 -11.95
CA ALA A 403 8.28 45.53 -13.14
C ALA A 403 9.64 46.18 -13.51
N GLY A 404 10.44 46.57 -12.51
CA GLY A 404 11.75 47.16 -12.66
C GLY A 404 12.91 46.17 -12.84
N GLY A 405 12.62 44.84 -12.84
CA GLY A 405 13.66 43.80 -12.94
C GLY A 405 14.60 43.73 -11.73
N GLN A 406 14.16 44.25 -10.58
CA GLN A 406 14.91 44.20 -9.31
C GLN A 406 14.55 42.95 -8.50
N THR A 407 15.50 42.46 -7.70
CA THR A 407 15.20 41.46 -6.70
C THR A 407 14.47 42.10 -5.51
N PHE A 408 13.67 41.29 -4.80
CA PHE A 408 13.04 41.75 -3.55
C PHE A 408 14.09 42.26 -2.54
N ALA A 409 15.23 41.56 -2.44
CA ALA A 409 16.34 41.96 -1.58
C ALA A 409 16.89 43.34 -1.92
N GLN A 410 16.99 43.70 -3.21
CA GLN A 410 17.40 45.04 -3.65
C GLN A 410 16.35 46.09 -3.30
N ALA A 411 15.07 45.78 -3.57
CA ALA A 411 13.98 46.68 -3.32
C ALA A 411 13.79 47.02 -1.81
N VAL A 412 13.81 46.02 -0.93
CA VAL A 412 13.67 46.26 0.52
C VAL A 412 14.83 47.03 1.12
N ARG A 413 16.06 46.93 0.55
CA ARG A 413 17.23 47.71 0.97
C ARG A 413 17.17 49.14 0.52
N ALA A 414 16.53 49.40 -0.62
CA ALA A 414 16.42 50.74 -1.21
C ALA A 414 15.21 51.53 -0.66
N ASP A 415 14.23 50.86 -0.03
CA ASP A 415 13.03 51.52 0.45
C ASP A 415 13.29 52.33 1.72
N ALA A 416 12.95 53.60 1.70
CA ALA A 416 13.19 54.55 2.79
C ALA A 416 12.30 54.22 4.02
N THR A 417 11.07 53.75 3.83
CA THR A 417 10.17 53.39 4.91
C THR A 417 10.70 52.17 5.65
N ILE A 418 11.14 51.15 4.93
CA ILE A 418 11.69 49.93 5.54
C ILE A 418 12.99 50.28 6.30
N SER A 419 13.89 51.03 5.68
CA SER A 419 15.16 51.44 6.29
C SER A 419 15.01 52.37 7.51
N ALA A 420 13.88 53.09 7.63
CA ALA A 420 13.55 53.87 8.81
C ALA A 420 13.14 53.01 10.02
N HIS A 421 12.70 51.80 9.80
CA HIS A 421 12.18 50.91 10.86
C HIS A 421 13.07 49.69 11.12
N LEU A 422 13.88 49.23 10.16
CA LEU A 422 14.75 48.07 10.27
C LEU A 422 16.22 48.47 10.01
N ALA A 423 17.11 48.15 10.95
CA ALA A 423 18.53 48.33 10.80
C ALA A 423 19.11 47.39 9.71
N ALA A 424 20.27 47.74 9.16
CA ALA A 424 20.93 46.91 8.14
C ALA A 424 21.15 45.47 8.60
N ALA A 425 21.51 45.25 9.83
CA ALA A 425 21.71 43.91 10.40
C ALA A 425 20.39 43.09 10.48
N ASP A 426 19.26 43.77 10.76
CA ASP A 426 17.93 43.13 10.77
C ASP A 426 17.50 42.75 9.37
N LEU A 427 17.77 43.59 8.36
CA LEU A 427 17.52 43.30 6.95
C LEU A 427 18.33 42.08 6.48
N ASP A 428 19.60 41.97 6.86
CA ASP A 428 20.42 40.80 6.53
C ASP A 428 19.88 39.52 7.18
N ALA A 429 19.43 39.62 8.42
CA ALA A 429 18.82 38.51 9.13
C ALA A 429 17.48 38.06 8.49
N LEU A 430 16.66 39.03 8.06
CA LEU A 430 15.39 38.76 7.36
C LEU A 430 15.58 38.21 5.95
N LEU A 431 16.70 38.46 5.32
CA LEU A 431 17.04 37.95 3.99
C LEU A 431 17.71 36.57 4.03
N ASP A 432 18.05 36.05 5.18
CA ASP A 432 18.59 34.69 5.33
C ASP A 432 17.47 33.63 5.30
N LEU A 433 17.32 32.90 4.20
CA LEU A 433 16.35 31.84 4.01
C LEU A 433 16.34 30.81 5.15
N GLY A 434 17.53 30.48 5.72
CA GLY A 434 17.67 29.48 6.77
C GLY A 434 16.97 29.86 8.06
N ARG A 435 16.76 31.16 8.32
CA ARG A 435 16.06 31.65 9.52
C ARG A 435 14.53 31.61 9.42
N HIS A 436 14.00 31.31 8.21
CA HIS A 436 12.55 31.38 7.96
C HIS A 436 11.92 30.02 7.67
N THR A 437 12.58 28.93 8.03
CA THR A 437 11.99 27.56 7.95
C THR A 437 11.00 27.24 9.10
N GLY A 438 10.67 28.23 9.91
CA GLY A 438 9.73 28.08 11.01
C GLY A 438 10.12 27.00 12.00
N GLN A 439 9.19 26.11 12.32
CA GLN A 439 9.39 24.99 13.25
C GLN A 439 9.71 23.66 12.53
N CYS A 440 10.15 23.69 11.27
CA CYS A 440 10.41 22.48 10.51
C CYS A 440 11.33 21.50 11.22
N ALA A 441 12.47 21.98 11.75
CA ALA A 441 13.41 21.16 12.46
C ALA A 441 12.81 20.55 13.75
N ALA A 442 12.10 21.34 14.55
CA ALA A 442 11.44 20.87 15.78
C ALA A 442 10.34 19.83 15.49
N MET A 443 9.60 19.97 14.37
CA MET A 443 8.62 18.98 13.93
C MET A 443 9.30 17.68 13.48
N VAL A 444 10.42 17.75 12.77
CA VAL A 444 11.23 16.56 12.45
C VAL A 444 11.68 15.85 13.72
N ASP A 445 12.27 16.57 14.68
CA ASP A 445 12.73 16.01 15.95
C ASP A 445 11.60 15.30 16.70
N ARG A 446 10.42 15.92 16.76
CA ARG A 446 9.22 15.35 17.38
C ARG A 446 8.80 14.03 16.71
N VAL A 447 8.79 13.97 15.38
CA VAL A 447 8.45 12.76 14.63
C VAL A 447 9.47 11.64 14.85
N LEU A 448 10.77 12.00 14.89
CA LEU A 448 11.85 11.03 15.12
C LEU A 448 11.85 10.51 16.56
N ALA A 449 11.44 11.30 17.53
CA ALA A 449 11.26 10.86 18.92
C ALA A 449 10.07 9.92 19.13
N GLY A 450 9.29 9.62 18.09
CA GLY A 450 8.13 8.72 18.16
C GLY A 450 6.85 9.37 18.68
N ALA A 451 6.82 10.69 18.85
CA ALA A 451 5.59 11.42 19.15
C ALA A 451 4.76 11.53 17.84
N ALA A 452 3.84 10.58 17.64
CA ALA A 452 2.83 10.61 16.57
C ALA A 452 1.45 10.80 17.15
#